data_294f609fdce98515fa16758a4d953734
#
_entry.id   294f609fdce98515fa16758a4d953734
#
_cell.length_a   1.000
_cell.length_b   1.000
_cell.length_c   1.000
_cell.angle_alpha   90.00
_cell.angle_beta   90.00
_cell.angle_gamma   90.00
#
_symmetry.space_group_name_H-M   'P 1'
#
loop_
_entity.id
_entity.type
_entity.pdbx_description
1 polymer ?
#
loop_
_entity_poly.entity_id
_entity_poly.type
_entity_poly.pdbx_seq_one_letter_code
_entity_poly.pdbx_strand_id
1 'polypeptide(L)'
;MATAGIVAEYNPFHRGHAWHIAWTRQTLGADTAVICVMSGHWVQRGECALTDKWSRAALALSGGADLVLELPTPWAMASAEAFARGAVGLLAATGVVD
;
A
#
# COMPACT_ATOMS: atom_id res chain seq x y z
N MET A 1 18.15 9.21 -5.33
CA MET A 1 16.68 9.11 -5.26
C MET A 1 16.30 7.67 -4.98
N ALA A 2 15.50 7.44 -3.96
CA ALA A 2 15.05 6.11 -3.59
C ALA A 2 13.59 5.88 -4.01
N THR A 3 13.20 4.63 -4.14
CA THR A 3 11.80 4.25 -4.34
C THR A 3 11.42 3.26 -3.25
N ALA A 4 10.48 3.64 -2.42
CA ALA A 4 10.01 2.83 -1.29
C ALA A 4 8.69 2.15 -1.62
N GLY A 5 8.55 0.90 -1.22
CA GLY A 5 7.30 0.16 -1.31
C GLY A 5 6.67 0.01 0.05
N ILE A 6 5.37 0.29 0.14
CA ILE A 6 4.60 0.13 1.37
C ILE A 6 3.45 -0.83 1.11
N VAL A 7 3.26 -1.76 2.03
CA VAL A 7 2.18 -2.74 1.99
C VAL A 7 1.17 -2.39 3.07
N ALA A 8 -0.09 -2.19 2.71
CA ALA A 8 -1.13 -1.84 3.67
C ALA A 8 -2.52 -2.20 3.15
N GLU A 9 -3.49 -2.27 4.05
CA GLU A 9 -4.89 -2.42 3.67
C GLU A 9 -5.56 -1.07 3.46
N TYR A 10 -5.17 -0.07 4.26
CA TYR A 10 -5.80 1.25 4.28
C TYR A 10 -7.32 1.14 4.44
N ASN A 11 -7.72 0.50 5.50
CA ASN A 11 -9.13 0.17 5.76
C ASN A 11 -9.64 0.85 7.04
N PRO A 12 -9.86 2.20 7.05
CA PRO A 12 -9.54 3.16 5.99
C PRO A 12 -8.12 3.72 6.08
N PHE A 13 -7.75 4.56 5.11
CA PHE A 13 -6.53 5.36 5.20
C PHE A 13 -6.74 6.48 6.23
N HIS A 14 -5.78 6.69 7.13
CA HIS A 14 -5.89 7.69 8.18
C HIS A 14 -4.56 8.43 8.40
N ARG A 15 -4.56 9.36 9.38
CA ARG A 15 -3.40 10.21 9.66
C ARG A 15 -2.12 9.43 9.96
N GLY A 16 -2.24 8.30 10.64
CA GLY A 16 -1.09 7.44 10.93
C GLY A 16 -0.43 6.92 9.67
N HIS A 17 -1.22 6.58 8.66
CA HIS A 17 -0.71 6.15 7.36
C HIS A 17 -0.01 7.30 6.63
N ALA A 18 -0.60 8.50 6.65
CA ALA A 18 0.02 9.69 6.06
C ALA A 18 1.33 10.03 6.76
N TRP A 19 1.36 9.93 8.08
CA TRP A 19 2.58 10.13 8.87
C TRP A 19 3.66 9.13 8.50
N HIS A 20 3.29 7.86 8.30
CA HIS A 20 4.23 6.81 7.90
C HIS A 20 4.87 7.12 6.54
N ILE A 21 4.08 7.59 5.58
CA ILE A 21 4.59 7.99 4.27
C ILE A 21 5.54 9.17 4.42
N ALA A 22 5.17 10.19 5.19
CA ALA A 22 6.02 11.36 5.43
C ALA A 22 7.32 10.96 6.13
N TRP A 23 7.25 10.09 7.12
CA TRP A 23 8.42 9.58 7.83
C TRP A 23 9.35 8.79 6.91
N THR A 24 8.79 8.03 5.98
CA THR A 24 9.55 7.28 4.98
C THR A 24 10.40 8.25 4.14
N ARG A 25 9.81 9.34 3.68
CA ARG A 25 10.54 10.36 2.93
C ARG A 25 11.57 11.10 3.78
N GLN A 26 11.23 11.36 5.03
CA GLN A 26 12.16 12.01 5.96
C GLN A 26 13.39 11.14 6.19
N THR A 27 13.22 9.83 6.23
CA THR A 27 14.31 8.88 6.48
C THR A 27 15.14 8.59 5.23
N LEU A 28 14.50 8.43 4.07
CA LEU A 28 15.15 8.01 2.84
C LEU A 28 15.49 9.15 1.89
N GLY A 29 14.89 10.33 2.09
CA GLY A 29 15.08 11.50 1.25
C GLY A 29 13.76 12.09 0.78
N ALA A 30 13.69 13.42 0.68
CA ALA A 30 12.46 14.12 0.30
C ALA A 30 12.00 13.79 -1.13
N ASP A 31 12.92 13.37 -1.99
CA ASP A 31 12.64 12.99 -3.38
C ASP A 31 12.27 11.50 -3.54
N THR A 32 12.11 10.77 -2.44
CA THR A 32 11.74 9.35 -2.48
C THR A 32 10.36 9.18 -3.11
N ALA A 33 10.27 8.32 -4.13
CA ALA A 33 9.00 7.88 -4.67
C ALA A 33 8.39 6.82 -3.74
N VAL A 34 7.09 6.88 -3.49
CA VAL A 34 6.39 5.93 -2.62
C VAL A 34 5.33 5.19 -3.41
N ILE A 35 5.49 3.88 -3.49
CA ILE A 35 4.53 2.98 -4.14
C ILE A 35 3.84 2.17 -3.05
N CYS A 36 2.51 2.25 -2.99
CA CYS A 36 1.72 1.50 -2.03
C CYS A 36 1.03 0.32 -2.73
N VAL A 37 1.11 -0.86 -2.14
CA VAL A 37 0.29 -2.01 -2.52
C VAL A 37 -0.81 -2.16 -1.48
N MET A 38 -2.06 -2.15 -1.92
CA MET A 38 -3.19 -2.17 -1.02
C MET A 38 -4.22 -3.21 -1.47
N SER A 39 -4.95 -3.79 -0.52
CA SER A 39 -6.07 -4.66 -0.84
C SER A 39 -7.19 -3.89 -1.55
N GLY A 40 -7.95 -4.60 -2.41
CA GLY A 40 -9.11 -4.02 -3.10
C GLY A 40 -10.33 -3.97 -2.18
N HIS A 41 -11.48 -4.47 -2.65
CA HIS A 41 -12.72 -4.47 -1.85
C HIS A 41 -12.69 -5.49 -0.70
N TRP A 42 -11.85 -6.53 -0.81
CA TRP A 42 -11.72 -7.57 0.19
C TRP A 42 -10.37 -7.46 0.89
N VAL A 43 -10.39 -7.56 2.20
CA VAL A 43 -9.19 -7.50 3.04
C VAL A 43 -8.90 -8.87 3.65
N GLN A 44 -7.89 -8.96 4.51
CA GLN A 44 -7.54 -10.20 5.17
C GLN A 44 -8.77 -10.81 5.87
N ARG A 45 -8.81 -12.14 5.96
CA ARG A 45 -9.92 -12.92 6.54
C ARG A 45 -11.19 -12.88 5.69
N GLY A 46 -11.14 -12.39 4.47
CA GLY A 46 -12.28 -12.37 3.57
C GLY A 46 -13.35 -11.35 3.93
N GLU A 47 -13.02 -10.35 4.75
CA GLU A 47 -13.96 -9.29 5.11
C GLU A 47 -14.00 -8.22 4.02
N CYS A 48 -15.16 -7.58 3.86
CA CYS A 48 -15.27 -6.40 3.02
C CYS A 48 -14.53 -5.22 3.67
N ALA A 49 -13.84 -4.44 2.86
CA ALA A 49 -13.26 -3.20 3.33
C ALA A 49 -14.38 -2.20 3.74
N LEU A 50 -14.07 -1.33 4.72
CA LEU A 50 -15.04 -0.34 5.21
C LEU A 50 -15.42 0.70 4.17
N THR A 51 -14.48 1.03 3.27
CA THR A 51 -14.72 1.94 2.15
C THR A 51 -14.25 1.28 0.86
N ASP A 52 -14.78 1.75 -0.28
CA ASP A 52 -14.38 1.18 -1.56
C ASP A 52 -12.90 1.48 -1.88
N LYS A 53 -12.33 0.67 -2.77
CA LYS A 53 -10.91 0.76 -3.10
C LYS A 53 -10.55 2.09 -3.77
N TRP A 54 -11.46 2.68 -4.54
CA TRP A 54 -11.18 3.93 -5.24
C TRP A 54 -11.04 5.09 -4.26
N SER A 55 -11.93 5.16 -3.25
CA SER A 55 -11.85 6.17 -2.20
C SER A 55 -10.59 6.00 -1.36
N ARG A 56 -10.23 4.76 -1.02
CA ARG A 56 -9.02 4.48 -0.23
C ARG A 56 -7.77 4.84 -1.01
N ALA A 57 -7.72 4.51 -2.31
CA ALA A 57 -6.59 4.88 -3.16
C ALA A 57 -6.46 6.40 -3.28
N ALA A 58 -7.58 7.11 -3.46
CA ALA A 58 -7.56 8.57 -3.53
C ALA A 58 -7.03 9.20 -2.25
N LEU A 59 -7.43 8.66 -1.09
CA LEU A 59 -6.92 9.14 0.20
C LEU A 59 -5.43 8.86 0.36
N ALA A 60 -4.96 7.71 -0.08
CA ALA A 60 -3.53 7.38 -0.03
C ALA A 60 -2.72 8.31 -0.93
N LEU A 61 -3.19 8.61 -2.12
CA LEU A 61 -2.53 9.55 -3.03
C LEU A 61 -2.52 10.96 -2.42
N SER A 62 -3.65 11.41 -1.86
CA SER A 62 -3.72 12.69 -1.16
C SER A 62 -2.80 12.73 0.06
N GLY A 63 -2.60 11.60 0.72
CA GLY A 63 -1.73 11.46 1.88
C GLY A 63 -0.25 11.33 1.56
N GLY A 64 0.12 11.35 0.29
CA GLY A 64 1.52 11.42 -0.13
C GLY A 64 2.04 10.26 -0.99
N ALA A 65 1.26 9.21 -1.24
CA ALA A 65 1.68 8.13 -2.12
C ALA A 65 1.76 8.63 -3.57
N ASP A 66 2.74 8.16 -4.31
CA ASP A 66 2.90 8.50 -5.73
C ASP A 66 2.15 7.52 -6.64
N LEU A 67 2.02 6.28 -6.21
CA LEU A 67 1.34 5.23 -6.96
C LEU A 67 0.70 4.25 -5.98
N VAL A 68 -0.52 3.83 -6.28
CA VAL A 68 -1.24 2.81 -5.51
C VAL A 68 -1.57 1.64 -6.43
N LEU A 69 -1.14 0.45 -6.05
CA LEU A 69 -1.40 -0.79 -6.75
C LEU A 69 -2.36 -1.65 -5.94
N GLU A 70 -3.27 -2.32 -6.62
CA GLU A 70 -4.19 -3.26 -5.96
C GLU A 70 -3.56 -4.65 -5.89
N LEU A 71 -3.55 -5.22 -4.68
CA LEU A 71 -3.15 -6.62 -4.50
C LEU A 71 -4.31 -7.52 -4.97
N PRO A 72 -4.05 -8.50 -5.85
CA PRO A 72 -5.11 -9.42 -6.29
C PRO A 72 -5.82 -10.09 -5.11
N THR A 73 -7.13 -10.26 -5.23
CA THR A 73 -8.00 -10.73 -4.15
C THR A 73 -7.52 -12.03 -3.47
N PRO A 74 -7.06 -13.07 -4.19
CA PRO A 74 -6.61 -14.29 -3.51
C PRO A 74 -5.50 -14.03 -2.49
N TRP A 75 -4.59 -13.09 -2.75
CA TRP A 75 -3.54 -12.72 -1.82
C TRP A 75 -4.06 -11.84 -0.70
N ALA A 76 -4.96 -10.89 -1.02
CA ALA A 76 -5.51 -9.95 -0.04
C ALA A 76 -6.36 -10.65 1.02
N MET A 77 -7.02 -11.75 0.66
CA MET A 77 -7.88 -12.51 1.57
C MET A 77 -7.16 -13.62 2.32
N ALA A 78 -5.89 -13.84 2.03
CA ALA A 78 -5.10 -14.92 2.60
C ALA A 78 -4.59 -14.57 4.01
N SER A 79 -3.78 -15.48 4.58
CA SER A 79 -3.10 -15.21 5.84
C SER A 79 -2.20 -14.00 5.75
N ALA A 80 -1.80 -13.44 6.89
CA ALA A 80 -0.88 -12.31 6.92
C ALA A 80 0.43 -12.61 6.18
N GLU A 81 0.94 -13.83 6.32
CA GLU A 81 2.16 -14.25 5.62
C GLU A 81 1.97 -14.25 4.10
N ALA A 82 0.89 -14.86 3.61
CA ALA A 82 0.61 -14.91 2.17
C ALA A 82 0.29 -13.52 1.61
N PHE A 83 -0.42 -12.70 2.38
CA PHE A 83 -0.68 -11.29 2.02
C PHE A 83 0.64 -10.55 1.79
N ALA A 84 1.55 -10.64 2.77
CA ALA A 84 2.85 -9.96 2.67
C ALA A 84 3.68 -10.51 1.50
N ARG A 85 3.69 -11.82 1.31
CA ARG A 85 4.43 -12.45 0.21
C ARG A 85 3.93 -11.98 -1.16
N GLY A 86 2.60 -11.93 -1.34
CA GLY A 86 2.00 -11.46 -2.58
C GLY A 86 2.31 -9.99 -2.84
N ALA A 87 2.21 -9.15 -1.81
CA ALA A 87 2.46 -7.73 -1.93
C ALA A 87 3.93 -7.42 -2.22
N VAL A 88 4.85 -8.09 -1.52
CA VAL A 88 6.29 -7.92 -1.78
C VAL A 88 6.64 -8.43 -3.18
N GLY A 89 6.05 -9.55 -3.61
CA GLY A 89 6.24 -10.06 -4.96
C GLY A 89 5.76 -9.07 -6.02
N LEU A 90 4.61 -8.44 -5.80
CA LEU A 90 4.09 -7.44 -6.72
C LEU A 90 5.01 -6.23 -6.81
N LEU A 91 5.49 -5.72 -5.67
CA LEU A 91 6.44 -4.61 -5.63
C LEU A 91 7.74 -4.97 -6.33
N ALA A 92 8.28 -6.17 -6.10
CA ALA A 92 9.49 -6.63 -6.77
C ALA A 92 9.27 -6.71 -8.29
N ALA A 93 8.09 -7.13 -8.73
CA ALA A 93 7.77 -7.24 -10.15
C ALA A 93 7.73 -5.88 -10.86
N THR A 94 7.55 -4.77 -10.13
CA THR A 94 7.61 -3.43 -10.74
C THR A 94 9.02 -3.09 -11.22
N GLY A 95 10.04 -3.69 -10.61
CA GLY A 95 11.44 -3.47 -10.97
C GLY A 95 12.02 -2.12 -10.54
N VAL A 96 11.27 -1.32 -9.79
CA VAL A 96 11.69 0.04 -9.42
C VAL A 96 11.84 0.27 -7.92
N VAL A 97 11.38 -0.65 -7.09
CA VAL A 97 11.50 -0.53 -5.62
C VAL A 97 12.90 -0.96 -5.18
N ASP A 98 13.50 -0.15 -4.35
CA ASP A 98 14.83 -0.40 -3.79
C ASP A 98 14.85 -1.40 -2.63
#